data_cc48247161ea9bc5fef39bcbff3fb49d
#
_entry.id   cc48247161ea9bc5fef39bcbff3fb49d
#
_cell.length_a   1.000
_cell.length_b   1.000
_cell.length_c   1.000
_cell.angle_alpha   90.00
_cell.angle_beta   90.00
_cell.angle_gamma   90.00
#
_symmetry.space_group_name_H-M   'P 1'
#
loop_
_entity.id
_entity.type
_entity.pdbx_description
1 polymer ?
#
loop_
_entity_poly.entity_id
_entity_poly.type
_entity_poly.pdbx_seq_one_letter_code
_entity_poly.pdbx_strand_id
1 'polypeptide(L)'
;MRKILGIWICCAVAVSAMAAPARRIGQVRTLEDGTEKTVYQHGDEFFHYLTDEDGTWLDEKTLLPLTAARRAKKEELRAESEVRRVQATTGLDTLLAPRGAIILVSYPDLAFTSTQAEMKDWAMGENYTYNGATGSVHQYFFDQSWGQYDLQLDVYGPVTVSKEMAYYGQDGSKTGADQHADELVVEACQLAAAQGADFSPYDYNNDGKVDWVVVLFAGLGQNDGGAANTIWPHQSDLSRTGKAIQLNGKTVDHYCILNEIDGVTKVRSGIGTFCHEFSHIMGLPDMYTTDGSLHKTLGMWDLMDYGLYNNDVNTPPNYSVYERWFMGWMQPQLLSSAAKVTLPVSNSKAGCYITDSGEPVDNILRAYPPCYILENRQQTGWDTYLPGHGLIITRLEFKYNNWRSNTVNNSASKMGVDLIEADGLAPSRDDTNRKNGFFGKPGDAYPEGATSFTQVSGFQVTDITEQEGVIRFLLNGGGGDLPLAIEATNEDEAGVQKRMENGQIIILREGKKYTLTGLEMFDF
;
A
#
# COMPACT_ATOMS: atom_id res chain seq x y z
N MET A 1 8.34 25.87 -49.15
CA MET A 1 8.45 24.53 -48.55
C MET A 1 9.06 24.67 -47.16
N ARG A 2 8.24 24.77 -46.13
CA ARG A 2 8.68 24.77 -44.74
C ARG A 2 8.57 23.33 -44.20
N LYS A 3 9.70 22.72 -43.86
CA LYS A 3 9.75 21.41 -43.19
C LYS A 3 9.34 21.63 -41.74
N ILE A 4 8.20 21.09 -41.34
CA ILE A 4 7.79 20.96 -39.95
C ILE A 4 8.55 19.75 -39.39
N LEU A 5 9.48 20.02 -38.52
CA LEU A 5 10.20 19.00 -37.74
C LEU A 5 9.26 18.60 -36.60
N GLY A 6 8.61 17.45 -36.72
CA GLY A 6 7.84 16.88 -35.64
C GLY A 6 8.79 16.39 -34.52
N ILE A 7 8.80 17.09 -33.40
CA ILE A 7 9.44 16.62 -32.18
C ILE A 7 8.52 15.56 -31.58
N TRP A 8 8.89 14.30 -31.72
CA TRP A 8 8.32 13.21 -30.94
C TRP A 8 8.85 13.36 -29.51
N ILE A 9 8.05 13.90 -28.60
CA ILE A 9 8.29 13.80 -27.16
C ILE A 9 7.92 12.36 -26.80
N CYS A 10 8.93 11.48 -26.70
CA CYS A 10 8.77 10.23 -25.95
C CYS A 10 8.54 10.65 -24.49
N CYS A 11 7.29 10.61 -24.05
CA CYS A 11 7.00 10.57 -22.62
C CYS A 11 7.52 9.22 -22.11
N ALA A 12 8.72 9.20 -21.58
CA ALA A 12 9.17 8.10 -20.74
C ALA A 12 8.25 8.11 -19.51
N VAL A 13 7.40 7.12 -19.41
CA VAL A 13 6.63 6.86 -18.18
C VAL A 13 7.67 6.41 -17.16
N ALA A 14 7.97 7.27 -16.22
CA ALA A 14 8.82 6.92 -15.09
C ALA A 14 7.93 6.32 -14.01
N VAL A 15 8.12 5.04 -13.70
CA VAL A 15 7.45 4.32 -12.62
C VAL A 15 8.32 4.41 -11.36
N SER A 16 7.73 4.57 -10.18
CA SER A 16 8.47 4.71 -8.91
C SER A 16 8.84 3.36 -8.31
N ALA A 17 9.92 3.31 -7.54
CA ALA A 17 10.09 2.32 -6.49
C ALA A 17 9.29 2.80 -5.27
N MET A 18 8.63 1.88 -4.60
CA MET A 18 7.87 2.09 -3.37
C MET A 18 8.15 0.93 -2.43
N ALA A 19 8.16 1.15 -1.13
CA ALA A 19 8.53 0.13 -0.17
C ALA A 19 7.79 0.24 1.14
N ALA A 20 7.66 -0.90 1.80
CA ALA A 20 7.14 -0.97 3.15
C ALA A 20 7.95 -0.06 4.10
N PRO A 21 7.28 0.71 4.98
CA PRO A 21 7.96 1.51 5.98
C PRO A 21 8.69 0.60 6.98
N ALA A 22 9.75 1.11 7.62
CA ALA A 22 10.39 0.39 8.70
C ALA A 22 9.40 0.04 9.81
N ARG A 23 9.45 -1.21 10.29
CA ARG A 23 8.58 -1.68 11.39
C ARG A 23 9.05 -1.12 12.73
N ARG A 24 8.81 0.10 13.06
CA ARG A 24 9.26 0.87 14.25
C ARG A 24 8.94 0.20 15.58
N ILE A 25 9.47 -0.99 15.80
CA ILE A 25 9.44 -1.72 17.07
C ILE A 25 10.85 -1.87 17.60
N GLY A 26 10.99 -1.95 18.92
CA GLY A 26 12.29 -2.21 19.55
C GLY A 26 12.80 -3.60 19.16
N GLN A 27 13.96 -3.63 18.53
CA GLN A 27 14.66 -4.84 18.13
C GLN A 27 15.95 -4.97 18.94
N VAL A 28 16.23 -6.14 19.48
CA VAL A 28 17.50 -6.39 20.14
C VAL A 28 18.52 -6.76 19.08
N ARG A 29 19.57 -5.94 18.93
CA ARG A 29 20.73 -6.26 18.11
C ARG A 29 21.92 -6.58 18.99
N THR A 30 22.62 -7.64 18.66
CA THR A 30 23.84 -8.10 19.38
C THR A 30 25.07 -7.66 18.57
N LEU A 31 25.99 -6.97 19.21
CA LEU A 31 27.28 -6.58 18.64
C LEU A 31 28.25 -7.77 18.64
N GLU A 32 29.34 -7.66 17.87
CA GLU A 32 30.41 -8.69 17.80
C GLU A 32 31.04 -9.00 19.16
N ASP A 33 31.03 -8.06 20.11
CA ASP A 33 31.50 -8.24 21.48
C ASP A 33 30.49 -8.90 22.42
N GLY A 34 29.30 -9.27 21.91
CA GLY A 34 28.21 -9.85 22.68
C GLY A 34 27.31 -8.85 23.41
N THR A 35 27.55 -7.55 23.26
CA THR A 35 26.68 -6.51 23.83
C THR A 35 25.36 -6.46 23.10
N GLU A 36 24.25 -6.49 23.85
CA GLU A 36 22.90 -6.34 23.30
C GLU A 36 22.41 -4.90 23.45
N LYS A 37 21.76 -4.39 22.40
CA LYS A 37 21.13 -3.06 22.41
C LYS A 37 19.78 -3.08 21.71
N THR A 38 18.77 -2.52 22.37
CA THR A 38 17.47 -2.26 21.72
C THR A 38 17.61 -1.07 20.78
N VAL A 39 17.23 -1.27 19.53
CA VAL A 39 17.26 -0.25 18.47
C VAL A 39 15.91 -0.18 17.78
N TYR A 40 15.62 0.97 17.19
CA TYR A 40 14.41 1.22 16.39
C TYR A 40 14.82 1.61 14.99
N GLN A 41 14.30 0.90 13.99
CA GLN A 41 14.53 1.23 12.59
C GLN A 41 13.49 2.24 12.11
N HIS A 42 13.92 3.18 11.27
CA HIS A 42 13.10 4.24 10.68
C HIS A 42 13.39 4.37 9.18
N GLY A 43 12.40 4.85 8.43
CA GLY A 43 12.56 5.18 7.01
C GLY A 43 12.01 4.10 6.08
N ASP A 44 12.53 4.10 4.88
CA ASP A 44 12.18 3.24 3.75
C ASP A 44 13.44 2.91 2.90
N GLU A 45 13.28 2.29 1.75
CA GLU A 45 14.37 1.87 0.85
C GLU A 45 15.23 3.03 0.34
N PHE A 46 14.68 4.26 0.29
CA PHE A 46 15.44 5.43 -0.17
C PHE A 46 16.29 6.05 0.92
N PHE A 47 15.80 6.01 2.16
CA PHE A 47 16.48 6.57 3.31
C PHE A 47 16.01 5.94 4.62
N HIS A 48 16.92 5.29 5.33
CA HIS A 48 16.67 4.68 6.63
C HIS A 48 17.77 4.98 7.64
N TYR A 49 17.46 4.82 8.93
CA TYR A 49 18.39 5.04 10.04
C TYR A 49 17.91 4.31 11.31
N LEU A 50 18.84 4.11 12.25
CA LEU A 50 18.56 3.52 13.54
C LEU A 50 18.55 4.59 14.64
N THR A 51 17.69 4.39 15.66
CA THR A 51 17.74 5.14 16.92
C THR A 51 17.75 4.19 18.11
N ASP A 52 18.16 4.71 19.28
CA ASP A 52 17.85 4.09 20.57
C ASP A 52 16.47 4.54 21.10
N GLU A 53 16.14 4.12 22.33
CA GLU A 53 14.88 4.44 23.01
C GLU A 53 14.67 5.95 23.21
N ASP A 54 15.77 6.71 23.32
CA ASP A 54 15.76 8.17 23.50
C ASP A 54 15.71 8.93 22.16
N GLY A 55 15.62 8.22 21.04
CA GLY A 55 15.62 8.81 19.70
C GLY A 55 17.00 9.27 19.22
N THR A 56 18.08 8.87 19.88
CA THR A 56 19.44 9.18 19.45
C THR A 56 19.80 8.35 18.22
N TRP A 57 20.22 9.00 17.14
CA TRP A 57 20.65 8.32 15.92
C TRP A 57 21.91 7.50 16.14
N LEU A 58 21.88 6.26 15.71
CA LEU A 58 22.95 5.27 15.88
C LEU A 58 23.66 4.97 14.56
N ASP A 59 24.93 4.62 14.68
CA ASP A 59 25.69 3.98 13.59
C ASP A 59 25.24 2.52 13.45
N GLU A 60 24.88 2.11 12.27
CA GLU A 60 24.25 0.80 12.00
C GLU A 60 25.17 -0.39 12.27
N LYS A 61 26.50 -0.17 12.20
CA LYS A 61 27.51 -1.21 12.44
C LYS A 61 27.98 -1.30 13.88
N THR A 62 28.10 -0.14 14.53
CA THR A 62 28.68 -0.06 15.88
C THR A 62 27.64 0.16 16.97
N LEU A 63 26.41 0.47 16.58
CA LEU A 63 25.30 0.87 17.48
C LEU A 63 25.66 1.99 18.48
N LEU A 64 26.70 2.74 18.19
CA LEU A 64 27.10 3.93 18.95
C LEU A 64 26.38 5.18 18.41
N PRO A 65 26.15 6.19 19.26
CA PRO A 65 25.60 7.46 18.82
C PRO A 65 26.37 8.06 17.65
N LEU A 66 25.66 8.52 16.61
CA LEU A 66 26.29 9.23 15.51
C LEU A 66 26.94 10.53 16.00
N THR A 67 28.17 10.78 15.56
CA THR A 67 28.78 12.11 15.72
C THR A 67 27.99 13.16 14.94
N ALA A 68 28.04 14.43 15.37
CA ALA A 68 27.36 15.53 14.68
C ALA A 68 27.70 15.60 13.18
N ALA A 69 28.95 15.33 12.81
CA ALA A 69 29.38 15.31 11.41
C ALA A 69 28.77 14.15 10.60
N ARG A 70 28.69 12.95 11.20
CA ARG A 70 28.04 11.79 10.55
C ARG A 70 26.53 11.98 10.43
N ARG A 71 25.89 12.56 11.45
CA ARG A 71 24.48 12.91 11.41
C ARG A 71 24.19 13.92 10.30
N ALA A 72 24.95 15.02 10.22
CA ALA A 72 24.81 16.01 9.15
C ALA A 72 24.97 15.38 7.75
N LYS A 73 25.93 14.44 7.59
CA LYS A 73 26.09 13.72 6.33
C LYS A 73 24.90 12.82 6.01
N LYS A 74 24.30 12.18 7.02
CA LYS A 74 23.11 11.33 6.80
C LYS A 74 21.88 12.19 6.48
N GLU A 75 21.75 13.39 7.07
CA GLU A 75 20.71 14.36 6.71
C GLU A 75 20.88 14.92 5.26
N GLU A 76 22.11 15.07 4.78
CA GLU A 76 22.39 15.40 3.37
C GLU A 76 21.94 14.28 2.43
N LEU A 77 22.23 13.02 2.75
CA LEU A 77 21.78 11.85 2.01
C LEU A 77 20.25 11.73 1.99
N ARG A 78 19.57 12.12 3.06
CA ARG A 78 18.12 12.22 3.11
C ARG A 78 17.58 13.21 2.07
N ALA A 79 18.17 14.40 1.98
CA ALA A 79 17.78 15.39 0.97
C ALA A 79 18.03 14.90 -0.47
N GLU A 80 19.11 14.15 -0.69
CA GLU A 80 19.38 13.50 -1.99
C GLU A 80 18.36 12.38 -2.28
N SER A 81 17.89 11.65 -1.27
CA SER A 81 16.88 10.60 -1.44
C SER A 81 15.53 11.15 -1.90
N GLU A 82 15.12 12.31 -1.41
CA GLU A 82 13.91 12.99 -1.87
C GLU A 82 13.95 13.31 -3.37
N VAL A 83 15.11 13.74 -3.88
CA VAL A 83 15.27 13.99 -5.32
C VAL A 83 15.13 12.68 -6.12
N ARG A 84 15.68 11.58 -5.62
CA ARG A 84 15.52 10.27 -6.27
C ARG A 84 14.08 9.78 -6.24
N ARG A 85 13.38 9.95 -5.12
CA ARG A 85 11.97 9.60 -4.96
C ARG A 85 11.09 10.33 -5.98
N VAL A 86 11.28 11.64 -6.13
CA VAL A 86 10.54 12.46 -7.11
C VAL A 86 10.83 12.03 -8.55
N GLN A 87 12.04 11.54 -8.84
CA GLN A 87 12.40 11.02 -10.16
C GLN A 87 11.80 9.63 -10.44
N ALA A 88 11.44 8.91 -9.41
CA ALA A 88 10.85 7.58 -9.45
C ALA A 88 9.32 7.71 -9.43
N THR A 89 8.72 8.21 -10.47
CA THR A 89 7.27 8.51 -10.49
C THR A 89 6.44 7.32 -10.96
N THR A 90 5.39 7.00 -10.19
CA THR A 90 4.35 6.04 -10.57
C THR A 90 3.52 6.54 -11.74
N GLY A 91 3.24 5.68 -12.69
CA GLY A 91 2.05 5.83 -13.51
C GLY A 91 0.82 5.54 -12.65
N LEU A 92 -0.19 6.40 -12.70
CA LEU A 92 -1.51 6.12 -12.10
C LEU A 92 -2.33 5.14 -12.97
N ASP A 93 -1.67 4.34 -13.78
CA ASP A 93 -2.31 3.32 -14.59
C ASP A 93 -2.53 2.09 -13.71
N THR A 94 -3.75 1.93 -13.24
CA THR A 94 -4.18 0.74 -12.49
C THR A 94 -4.08 -0.49 -13.37
N LEU A 95 -3.01 -1.25 -13.23
CA LEU A 95 -2.88 -2.58 -13.81
C LEU A 95 -3.78 -3.53 -13.02
N LEU A 96 -4.90 -3.91 -13.61
CA LEU A 96 -5.77 -4.96 -13.08
C LEU A 96 -5.37 -6.31 -13.69
N ALA A 97 -4.07 -6.65 -13.64
CA ALA A 97 -3.60 -7.96 -14.09
C ALA A 97 -3.94 -9.02 -13.01
N PRO A 98 -4.90 -9.93 -13.28
CA PRO A 98 -5.37 -10.86 -12.26
C PRO A 98 -4.46 -12.09 -12.13
N ARG A 99 -3.28 -12.11 -12.74
CA ARG A 99 -2.38 -13.27 -12.68
C ARG A 99 -0.91 -12.86 -12.71
N GLY A 100 -0.09 -13.51 -11.87
CA GLY A 100 1.34 -13.26 -11.83
C GLY A 100 2.15 -14.39 -11.22
N ALA A 101 3.47 -14.24 -11.25
CA ALA A 101 4.43 -15.22 -10.77
C ALA A 101 5.06 -14.81 -9.44
N ILE A 102 5.13 -15.76 -8.52
CA ILE A 102 5.95 -15.68 -7.30
C ILE A 102 7.14 -16.61 -7.48
N ILE A 103 8.35 -16.10 -7.28
CA ILE A 103 9.58 -16.86 -7.38
C ILE A 103 10.25 -16.91 -6.01
N LEU A 104 10.41 -18.12 -5.47
CA LEU A 104 11.08 -18.37 -4.18
C LEU A 104 12.58 -18.44 -4.42
N VAL A 105 13.38 -17.76 -3.59
CA VAL A 105 14.84 -17.63 -3.77
C VAL A 105 15.60 -18.04 -2.53
N SER A 106 16.53 -18.98 -2.71
CA SER A 106 17.60 -19.29 -1.78
C SER A 106 18.90 -18.60 -2.19
N TYR A 107 19.72 -18.28 -1.21
CA TYR A 107 21.12 -17.90 -1.41
C TYR A 107 22.05 -19.10 -1.16
N PRO A 108 23.31 -19.10 -1.62
CA PRO A 108 24.25 -20.18 -1.29
C PRO A 108 24.50 -20.33 0.22
N ASP A 109 24.42 -19.22 0.95
CA ASP A 109 24.66 -19.12 2.40
C ASP A 109 23.36 -19.13 3.24
N LEU A 110 22.17 -18.99 2.61
CA LEU A 110 20.88 -18.98 3.31
C LEU A 110 19.78 -19.63 2.45
N ALA A 111 19.32 -20.79 2.88
CA ALA A 111 18.24 -21.51 2.19
C ALA A 111 16.87 -20.93 2.53
N PHE A 112 15.99 -20.92 1.53
CA PHE A 112 14.56 -20.71 1.73
C PHE A 112 14.00 -21.90 2.51
N THR A 113 13.31 -21.64 3.61
CA THR A 113 12.92 -22.69 4.57
C THR A 113 11.51 -23.24 4.34
N SER A 114 10.62 -22.43 3.78
CA SER A 114 9.26 -22.83 3.46
C SER A 114 9.23 -23.68 2.17
N THR A 115 8.39 -24.69 2.14
CA THR A 115 8.19 -25.49 0.93
C THR A 115 7.36 -24.74 -0.11
N GLN A 116 7.50 -25.12 -1.38
CA GLN A 116 6.66 -24.55 -2.46
C GLN A 116 5.15 -24.78 -2.19
N ALA A 117 4.79 -25.93 -1.60
CA ALA A 117 3.39 -26.23 -1.26
C ALA A 117 2.84 -25.29 -0.18
N GLU A 118 3.61 -24.99 0.85
CA GLU A 118 3.25 -24.03 1.89
C GLU A 118 3.14 -22.62 1.34
N MET A 119 4.00 -22.24 0.40
CA MET A 119 3.92 -20.93 -0.25
C MET A 119 2.75 -20.83 -1.24
N LYS A 120 2.35 -21.93 -1.88
CA LYS A 120 1.09 -21.98 -2.66
C LYS A 120 -0.12 -21.81 -1.76
N ASP A 121 -0.13 -22.41 -0.58
CA ASP A 121 -1.20 -22.24 0.40
C ASP A 121 -1.23 -20.81 0.95
N TRP A 122 -0.07 -20.23 1.26
CA TRP A 122 0.05 -18.82 1.63
C TRP A 122 -0.49 -17.87 0.55
N ALA A 123 -0.22 -18.16 -0.72
CA ALA A 123 -0.64 -17.35 -1.85
C ALA A 123 -2.13 -17.52 -2.20
N MET A 124 -2.63 -18.78 -2.24
CA MET A 124 -3.90 -19.15 -2.86
C MET A 124 -4.82 -20.00 -1.96
N GLY A 125 -4.44 -20.30 -0.71
CA GLY A 125 -5.21 -21.19 0.16
C GLY A 125 -6.58 -20.59 0.52
N GLU A 126 -7.65 -21.38 0.35
CA GLU A 126 -9.04 -20.93 0.66
C GLU A 126 -9.30 -20.73 2.16
N ASN A 127 -8.55 -21.40 3.02
CA ASN A 127 -8.71 -21.33 4.48
C ASN A 127 -7.35 -21.19 5.16
N TYR A 128 -6.49 -20.34 4.63
CA TYR A 128 -5.17 -20.13 5.17
C TYR A 128 -5.22 -19.43 6.53
N THR A 129 -4.68 -20.08 7.57
CA THR A 129 -4.70 -19.59 8.95
C THR A 129 -3.35 -19.73 9.66
N TYR A 130 -2.28 -19.99 8.91
CA TYR A 130 -0.94 -20.13 9.50
C TYR A 130 -0.57 -18.89 10.32
N ASN A 131 -0.04 -19.11 11.51
CA ASN A 131 0.37 -18.06 12.45
C ASN A 131 -0.73 -17.03 12.76
N GLY A 132 -2.00 -17.44 12.77
CA GLY A 132 -3.15 -16.56 13.06
C GLY A 132 -3.59 -15.68 11.89
N ALA A 133 -3.18 -16.00 10.66
CA ALA A 133 -3.63 -15.28 9.47
C ALA A 133 -5.16 -15.39 9.29
N THR A 134 -5.77 -14.33 8.79
CA THR A 134 -7.20 -14.28 8.46
C THR A 134 -7.51 -14.95 7.13
N GLY A 135 -6.54 -15.04 6.22
CA GLY A 135 -6.67 -15.65 4.91
C GLY A 135 -5.36 -15.58 4.11
N SER A 136 -5.38 -16.09 2.88
CA SER A 136 -4.28 -16.01 1.93
C SER A 136 -4.23 -14.65 1.21
N VAL A 137 -3.18 -14.44 0.40
CA VAL A 137 -3.07 -13.27 -0.48
C VAL A 137 -4.28 -13.18 -1.43
N HIS A 138 -4.62 -14.28 -2.10
CA HIS A 138 -5.80 -14.35 -2.98
C HIS A 138 -7.07 -13.95 -2.23
N GLN A 139 -7.31 -14.56 -1.05
CA GLN A 139 -8.51 -14.28 -0.25
C GLN A 139 -8.59 -12.81 0.13
N TYR A 140 -7.45 -12.18 0.47
CA TYR A 140 -7.43 -10.76 0.79
C TYR A 140 -7.99 -9.92 -0.37
N PHE A 141 -7.39 -9.99 -1.55
CA PHE A 141 -7.81 -9.16 -2.70
C PHE A 141 -9.21 -9.51 -3.20
N PHE A 142 -9.59 -10.80 -3.13
CA PHE A 142 -10.94 -11.24 -3.45
C PHE A 142 -11.98 -10.59 -2.53
N ASP A 143 -11.72 -10.59 -1.22
CA ASP A 143 -12.60 -9.97 -0.22
C ASP A 143 -12.64 -8.44 -0.36
N GLN A 144 -11.46 -7.78 -0.56
CA GLN A 144 -11.40 -6.33 -0.72
C GLN A 144 -12.23 -5.84 -1.91
N SER A 145 -12.28 -6.60 -2.97
CA SER A 145 -13.00 -6.28 -4.21
C SER A 145 -14.39 -6.89 -4.30
N TRP A 146 -14.83 -7.65 -3.30
CA TRP A 146 -16.05 -8.46 -3.35
C TRP A 146 -16.11 -9.39 -4.57
N GLY A 147 -14.98 -10.03 -4.88
CA GLY A 147 -14.82 -10.95 -5.99
C GLY A 147 -14.67 -10.30 -7.37
N GLN A 148 -14.57 -8.95 -7.45
CA GLN A 148 -14.33 -8.27 -8.73
C GLN A 148 -12.88 -8.44 -9.22
N TYR A 149 -11.94 -8.69 -8.30
CA TYR A 149 -10.52 -8.91 -8.58
C TYR A 149 -10.11 -10.29 -8.06
N ASP A 150 -10.08 -11.26 -8.96
CA ASP A 150 -9.75 -12.66 -8.69
C ASP A 150 -8.27 -12.90 -9.02
N LEU A 151 -7.38 -12.53 -8.09
CA LEU A 151 -5.93 -12.61 -8.24
C LEU A 151 -5.45 -14.06 -8.25
N GLN A 152 -4.78 -14.49 -9.32
CA GLN A 152 -4.20 -15.81 -9.48
C GLN A 152 -2.68 -15.78 -9.38
N LEU A 153 -2.09 -16.61 -8.52
CA LEU A 153 -0.67 -16.59 -8.20
C LEU A 153 -0.03 -17.96 -8.47
N ASP A 154 0.90 -17.99 -9.43
CA ASP A 154 1.72 -19.19 -9.69
C ASP A 154 3.03 -19.10 -8.90
N VAL A 155 3.38 -20.15 -8.15
CA VAL A 155 4.56 -20.19 -7.28
C VAL A 155 5.61 -21.12 -7.86
N TYR A 156 6.83 -20.60 -8.07
CA TYR A 156 7.98 -21.32 -8.62
C TYR A 156 9.15 -21.36 -7.62
N GLY A 157 10.04 -22.33 -7.80
CA GLY A 157 11.23 -22.46 -6.97
C GLY A 157 11.03 -23.37 -5.74
N PRO A 158 11.91 -23.27 -4.68
CA PRO A 158 13.00 -22.30 -4.58
C PRO A 158 14.08 -22.49 -5.65
N VAL A 159 14.56 -21.38 -6.22
CA VAL A 159 15.79 -21.35 -7.03
C VAL A 159 16.95 -20.88 -6.16
N THR A 160 18.20 -21.33 -6.45
CA THR A 160 19.39 -20.86 -5.73
C THR A 160 20.20 -19.94 -6.62
N VAL A 161 20.33 -18.67 -6.22
CA VAL A 161 21.10 -17.65 -6.94
C VAL A 161 22.60 -17.81 -6.72
N SER A 162 23.42 -17.11 -7.50
CA SER A 162 24.87 -17.36 -7.57
C SER A 162 25.69 -16.67 -6.47
N LYS A 163 25.17 -15.61 -5.84
CA LYS A 163 25.86 -14.82 -4.81
C LYS A 163 25.21 -15.02 -3.45
N GLU A 164 25.99 -14.76 -2.39
CA GLU A 164 25.52 -14.72 -1.01
C GLU A 164 24.52 -13.57 -0.79
N MET A 165 23.69 -13.71 0.24
CA MET A 165 22.67 -12.71 0.61
C MET A 165 23.27 -11.31 0.73
N ALA A 166 24.41 -11.18 1.39
CA ALA A 166 25.09 -9.91 1.63
C ALA A 166 25.53 -9.17 0.36
N TYR A 167 25.63 -9.84 -0.79
CA TYR A 167 25.91 -9.19 -2.07
C TYR A 167 24.67 -8.45 -2.57
N TYR A 168 23.51 -9.10 -2.56
CA TYR A 168 22.28 -8.55 -3.12
C TYR A 168 21.68 -7.45 -2.24
N GLY A 169 21.78 -7.57 -0.92
CA GLY A 169 21.35 -6.57 0.05
C GLY A 169 22.44 -5.57 0.45
N GLN A 170 23.49 -5.39 -0.36
CA GLN A 170 24.52 -4.41 -0.07
C GLN A 170 24.02 -2.99 -0.29
N ASP A 171 23.99 -2.19 0.78
CA ASP A 171 23.67 -0.77 0.69
C ASP A 171 24.69 0.04 -0.08
N GLY A 172 24.19 0.94 -0.91
CA GLY A 172 25.02 1.94 -1.58
C GLY A 172 25.59 2.95 -0.58
N SER A 173 26.91 3.09 -0.54
CA SER A 173 27.61 4.02 0.37
C SER A 173 27.12 5.48 0.27
N LYS A 174 26.51 5.85 -0.85
CA LYS A 174 25.98 7.19 -1.12
C LYS A 174 24.45 7.26 -1.06
N THR A 175 23.77 6.14 -1.17
CA THR A 175 22.32 6.12 -1.35
C THR A 175 21.59 5.49 -0.18
N GLY A 176 22.21 4.54 0.54
CA GLY A 176 21.52 3.71 1.53
C GLY A 176 20.57 2.68 0.90
N ALA A 177 20.29 2.74 -0.39
CA ALA A 177 19.46 1.76 -1.09
C ALA A 177 20.28 0.55 -1.53
N ASP A 178 19.63 -0.61 -1.62
CA ASP A 178 20.20 -1.85 -2.13
C ASP A 178 20.79 -1.67 -3.54
N GLN A 179 22.04 -2.10 -3.73
CA GLN A 179 22.73 -1.93 -5.01
C GLN A 179 22.43 -3.03 -6.02
N HIS A 180 22.06 -4.22 -5.57
CA HIS A 180 21.97 -5.42 -6.38
C HIS A 180 20.64 -6.18 -6.25
N ALA A 181 19.60 -5.57 -5.66
CA ALA A 181 18.29 -6.19 -5.53
C ALA A 181 17.67 -6.52 -6.90
N ASP A 182 17.86 -5.65 -7.89
CA ASP A 182 17.46 -5.86 -9.29
C ASP A 182 18.19 -7.04 -9.95
N GLU A 183 19.47 -7.27 -9.61
CA GLU A 183 20.23 -8.43 -10.09
C GLU A 183 19.67 -9.74 -9.53
N LEU A 184 19.22 -9.74 -8.26
CA LEU A 184 18.52 -10.88 -7.67
C LEU A 184 17.26 -11.22 -8.47
N VAL A 185 16.44 -10.22 -8.79
CA VAL A 185 15.19 -10.41 -9.55
C VAL A 185 15.47 -10.98 -10.93
N VAL A 186 16.46 -10.42 -11.64
CA VAL A 186 16.88 -10.91 -12.98
C VAL A 186 17.30 -12.39 -12.90
N GLU A 187 18.21 -12.72 -11.97
CA GLU A 187 18.73 -14.07 -11.85
C GLU A 187 17.63 -15.06 -11.42
N ALA A 188 16.77 -14.68 -10.48
CA ALA A 188 15.64 -15.48 -10.04
C ALA A 188 14.68 -15.82 -11.20
N CYS A 189 14.30 -14.85 -12.01
CA CYS A 189 13.44 -15.03 -13.18
C CYS A 189 14.09 -15.95 -14.23
N GLN A 190 15.38 -15.77 -14.51
CA GLN A 190 16.12 -16.62 -15.45
C GLN A 190 16.23 -18.07 -14.97
N LEU A 191 16.50 -18.29 -13.68
CA LEU A 191 16.56 -19.61 -13.08
C LEU A 191 15.19 -20.30 -13.05
N ALA A 192 14.13 -19.55 -12.74
CA ALA A 192 12.76 -20.08 -12.79
C ALA A 192 12.39 -20.50 -14.22
N ALA A 193 12.69 -19.69 -15.22
CA ALA A 193 12.46 -20.02 -16.61
C ALA A 193 13.26 -21.28 -17.05
N ALA A 194 14.52 -21.39 -16.61
CA ALA A 194 15.34 -22.59 -16.87
C ALA A 194 14.78 -23.87 -16.20
N GLN A 195 14.00 -23.72 -15.14
CA GLN A 195 13.27 -24.81 -14.46
C GLN A 195 11.86 -25.06 -15.03
N GLY A 196 11.47 -24.34 -16.09
CA GLY A 196 10.22 -24.55 -16.80
C GLY A 196 9.09 -23.56 -16.46
N ALA A 197 9.38 -22.48 -15.72
CA ALA A 197 8.40 -21.40 -15.57
C ALA A 197 8.15 -20.72 -16.92
N ASP A 198 6.87 -20.57 -17.28
CA ASP A 198 6.44 -19.86 -18.48
C ASP A 198 5.90 -18.48 -18.10
N PHE A 199 6.55 -17.43 -18.58
CA PHE A 199 6.15 -16.05 -18.32
C PHE A 199 5.13 -15.50 -19.33
N SER A 200 4.81 -16.25 -20.40
CA SER A 200 3.88 -15.80 -21.44
C SER A 200 2.44 -15.54 -20.94
N PRO A 201 1.90 -16.25 -19.90
CA PRO A 201 0.56 -15.99 -19.41
C PRO A 201 0.40 -14.70 -18.58
N TYR A 202 1.51 -14.04 -18.19
CA TYR A 202 1.49 -12.89 -17.29
C TYR A 202 1.50 -11.53 -18.02
N ASP A 203 1.17 -11.51 -19.28
CA ASP A 203 0.94 -10.33 -20.13
C ASP A 203 -0.58 -10.25 -20.42
N TYR A 204 -1.33 -9.72 -19.46
CA TYR A 204 -2.79 -9.71 -19.52
C TYR A 204 -3.33 -8.71 -20.55
N ASN A 205 -2.67 -7.57 -20.70
CA ASN A 205 -3.04 -6.50 -21.62
C ASN A 205 -2.50 -6.72 -23.05
N ASN A 206 -1.68 -7.76 -23.28
CA ASN A 206 -1.03 -8.12 -24.54
C ASN A 206 -0.12 -7.01 -25.12
N ASP A 207 0.58 -6.25 -24.26
CA ASP A 207 1.53 -5.22 -24.69
C ASP A 207 2.96 -5.76 -24.92
N GLY A 208 3.18 -7.04 -24.70
CA GLY A 208 4.46 -7.72 -24.85
C GLY A 208 5.32 -7.70 -23.58
N LYS A 209 4.76 -7.25 -22.45
CA LYS A 209 5.43 -7.25 -21.17
C LYS A 209 4.74 -8.18 -20.18
N VAL A 210 5.51 -8.71 -19.26
CA VAL A 210 4.97 -9.33 -18.04
C VAL A 210 4.45 -8.21 -17.16
N ASP A 211 3.19 -8.27 -16.77
CA ASP A 211 2.58 -7.21 -15.97
C ASP A 211 3.31 -6.99 -14.65
N TRP A 212 3.72 -8.09 -13.98
CA TRP A 212 4.52 -8.05 -12.77
C TRP A 212 5.05 -9.43 -12.37
N VAL A 213 6.12 -9.44 -11.55
CA VAL A 213 6.64 -10.62 -10.85
C VAL A 213 6.88 -10.28 -9.39
N VAL A 214 6.80 -11.29 -8.52
CA VAL A 214 7.17 -11.18 -7.11
C VAL A 214 8.31 -12.13 -6.81
N VAL A 215 9.37 -11.63 -6.17
CA VAL A 215 10.49 -12.42 -5.68
C VAL A 215 10.44 -12.48 -4.16
N LEU A 216 10.33 -13.70 -3.61
CA LEU A 216 10.41 -13.95 -2.18
C LEU A 216 11.80 -14.51 -1.85
N PHE A 217 12.62 -13.72 -1.16
CA PHE A 217 13.98 -14.12 -0.78
C PHE A 217 14.04 -14.73 0.62
N ALA A 218 14.96 -15.66 0.82
CA ALA A 218 15.20 -16.32 2.10
C ALA A 218 15.61 -15.34 3.20
N GLY A 219 15.11 -15.55 4.41
CA GLY A 219 15.49 -14.80 5.61
C GLY A 219 14.68 -13.53 5.87
N LEU A 220 15.29 -12.61 6.59
CA LEU A 220 14.67 -11.36 7.08
C LEU A 220 14.82 -10.23 6.06
N GLY A 221 13.83 -9.33 6.00
CA GLY A 221 13.95 -8.03 5.34
C GLY A 221 14.63 -6.99 6.23
N GLN A 222 15.34 -6.04 5.62
CA GLN A 222 16.01 -4.97 6.36
C GLN A 222 15.00 -4.08 7.12
N ASN A 223 13.82 -3.85 6.54
CA ASN A 223 12.72 -3.09 7.16
C ASN A 223 12.19 -3.70 8.46
N ASP A 224 12.39 -5.01 8.65
CA ASP A 224 11.82 -5.80 9.73
C ASP A 224 12.89 -6.63 10.48
N GLY A 225 13.96 -5.97 10.87
CA GLY A 225 15.00 -6.53 11.74
C GLY A 225 16.09 -7.33 11.08
N GLY A 226 16.16 -7.36 9.77
CA GLY A 226 17.31 -7.84 9.02
C GLY A 226 18.55 -6.97 9.24
N ALA A 227 19.74 -7.53 9.00
CA ALA A 227 20.99 -6.79 9.04
C ALA A 227 21.05 -5.76 7.90
N ALA A 228 21.97 -4.79 8.01
CA ALA A 228 22.17 -3.74 7.00
C ALA A 228 22.60 -4.25 5.60
N ASN A 229 22.83 -5.53 5.46
CA ASN A 229 23.15 -6.20 4.20
C ASN A 229 22.07 -7.20 3.77
N THR A 230 20.87 -7.06 4.30
CA THR A 230 19.67 -7.73 3.78
C THR A 230 18.87 -6.76 2.93
N ILE A 231 18.13 -7.28 1.94
CA ILE A 231 17.32 -6.46 1.05
C ILE A 231 16.17 -5.81 1.80
N TRP A 232 15.91 -4.55 1.47
CA TRP A 232 14.69 -3.85 1.87
C TRP A 232 13.54 -4.24 0.93
N PRO A 233 12.43 -4.81 1.43
CA PRO A 233 11.25 -5.11 0.61
C PRO A 233 10.71 -3.87 -0.09
N HIS A 234 10.50 -3.98 -1.42
CA HIS A 234 10.04 -2.85 -2.24
C HIS A 234 9.42 -3.30 -3.58
N GLN A 235 8.69 -2.40 -4.21
CA GLN A 235 8.27 -2.46 -5.61
C GLN A 235 9.18 -1.60 -6.48
N SER A 236 9.56 -2.06 -7.67
CA SER A 236 10.35 -1.27 -8.62
C SER A 236 10.29 -1.85 -10.05
N ASP A 237 11.11 -1.25 -10.94
CA ASP A 237 11.26 -1.66 -12.34
C ASP A 237 12.72 -1.94 -12.68
N LEU A 238 12.99 -3.04 -13.40
CA LEU A 238 14.31 -3.40 -13.90
C LEU A 238 14.85 -2.41 -14.94
N SER A 239 13.95 -1.79 -15.71
CA SER A 239 14.32 -0.78 -16.73
C SER A 239 14.98 0.46 -16.14
N ARG A 240 14.75 0.77 -14.87
CA ARG A 240 15.40 1.91 -14.17
C ARG A 240 16.92 1.78 -14.09
N THR A 241 17.40 0.54 -14.01
CA THR A 241 18.84 0.22 -14.04
C THR A 241 19.30 -0.36 -15.38
N GLY A 242 18.42 -0.39 -16.38
CA GLY A 242 18.70 -0.94 -17.70
C GLY A 242 18.77 -2.48 -17.72
N LYS A 243 18.14 -3.16 -16.75
CA LYS A 243 18.22 -4.62 -16.57
C LYS A 243 16.93 -5.37 -16.95
N ALA A 244 15.95 -4.73 -17.58
CA ALA A 244 14.79 -5.43 -18.11
C ALA A 244 15.20 -6.60 -19.02
N ILE A 245 14.59 -7.78 -18.87
CA ILE A 245 14.97 -9.01 -19.55
C ILE A 245 13.85 -9.57 -20.40
N GLN A 246 14.22 -10.43 -21.38
CA GLN A 246 13.27 -11.14 -22.25
C GLN A 246 13.16 -12.61 -21.81
N LEU A 247 11.96 -13.06 -21.44
CA LEU A 247 11.66 -14.46 -21.12
C LEU A 247 10.37 -14.88 -21.83
N ASN A 248 10.38 -16.05 -22.47
CA ASN A 248 9.25 -16.62 -23.22
C ASN A 248 8.59 -15.62 -24.20
N GLY A 249 9.38 -14.72 -24.80
CA GLY A 249 8.90 -13.69 -25.73
C GLY A 249 8.24 -12.46 -25.09
N LYS A 250 8.32 -12.33 -23.76
CA LYS A 250 7.80 -11.18 -23.01
C LYS A 250 8.93 -10.45 -22.30
N THR A 251 8.78 -9.12 -22.10
CA THR A 251 9.70 -8.31 -21.29
C THR A 251 9.30 -8.38 -19.84
N VAL A 252 10.19 -8.84 -18.95
CA VAL A 252 10.03 -8.72 -17.49
C VAL A 252 10.65 -7.40 -17.04
N ASP A 253 9.86 -6.58 -16.37
CA ASP A 253 10.25 -5.24 -15.92
C ASP A 253 9.76 -4.93 -14.51
N HIS A 254 8.44 -4.90 -14.28
CA HIS A 254 7.83 -4.60 -12.98
C HIS A 254 8.01 -5.74 -11.98
N TYR A 255 8.44 -5.44 -10.76
CA TYR A 255 8.61 -6.43 -9.72
C TYR A 255 8.29 -5.91 -8.32
N CYS A 256 7.90 -6.85 -7.42
CA CYS A 256 8.05 -6.71 -5.97
C CYS A 256 9.12 -7.68 -5.47
N ILE A 257 9.86 -7.27 -4.44
CA ILE A 257 10.82 -8.14 -3.76
C ILE A 257 10.55 -8.13 -2.25
N LEU A 258 10.38 -9.30 -1.64
CA LEU A 258 9.86 -9.46 -0.28
C LEU A 258 10.64 -10.54 0.47
N ASN A 259 10.64 -10.47 1.79
CA ASN A 259 11.30 -11.43 2.69
C ASN A 259 10.41 -12.62 3.04
N GLU A 260 11.05 -13.78 3.24
CA GLU A 260 10.38 -15.00 3.71
C GLU A 260 10.00 -14.94 5.19
N ILE A 261 10.87 -14.39 6.05
CA ILE A 261 10.78 -14.52 7.50
C ILE A 261 10.37 -13.20 8.15
N ASP A 262 9.35 -13.24 9.00
CA ASP A 262 8.92 -12.10 9.81
C ASP A 262 9.92 -11.78 10.92
N GLY A 263 10.24 -10.51 11.10
CA GLY A 263 11.27 -10.05 12.00
C GLY A 263 10.91 -10.13 13.50
N VAL A 264 9.65 -10.28 13.84
CA VAL A 264 9.16 -10.40 15.22
C VAL A 264 8.96 -11.86 15.59
N THR A 265 8.15 -12.58 14.84
CA THR A 265 7.75 -13.94 15.13
C THR A 265 8.83 -14.97 14.75
N LYS A 266 9.77 -14.59 13.88
CA LYS A 266 10.87 -15.44 13.36
C LYS A 266 10.38 -16.70 12.63
N VAL A 267 9.17 -16.67 12.13
CA VAL A 267 8.58 -17.70 11.27
C VAL A 267 8.23 -17.10 9.91
N ARG A 268 7.66 -17.89 9.00
CA ARG A 268 7.22 -17.41 7.68
C ARG A 268 6.37 -16.15 7.83
N SER A 269 6.72 -15.11 7.08
CA SER A 269 6.04 -13.83 7.08
C SER A 269 4.57 -13.97 6.65
N GLY A 270 3.71 -13.16 7.23
CA GLY A 270 2.32 -13.03 6.81
C GLY A 270 2.17 -12.38 5.44
N ILE A 271 0.94 -12.01 5.09
CA ILE A 271 0.61 -11.45 3.78
C ILE A 271 0.67 -9.93 3.71
N GLY A 272 0.82 -9.24 4.86
CA GLY A 272 0.68 -7.76 4.94
C GLY A 272 1.64 -7.02 4.04
N THR A 273 2.93 -7.38 4.06
CA THR A 273 3.93 -6.73 3.19
C THR A 273 3.64 -7.00 1.71
N PHE A 274 3.23 -8.23 1.36
CA PHE A 274 2.81 -8.52 -0.02
C PHE A 274 1.64 -7.64 -0.44
N CYS A 275 0.59 -7.56 0.39
CA CYS A 275 -0.60 -6.77 0.07
C CYS A 275 -0.27 -5.29 -0.10
N HIS A 276 0.63 -4.75 0.70
CA HIS A 276 1.11 -3.37 0.61
C HIS A 276 1.87 -3.14 -0.72
N GLU A 277 2.94 -3.91 -0.98
CA GLU A 277 3.77 -3.74 -2.19
C GLU A 277 2.98 -4.01 -3.47
N PHE A 278 2.09 -5.00 -3.45
CA PHE A 278 1.24 -5.27 -4.60
C PHE A 278 0.21 -4.17 -4.85
N SER A 279 -0.27 -3.49 -3.81
CA SER A 279 -1.15 -2.32 -3.94
C SER A 279 -0.47 -1.15 -4.64
N HIS A 280 0.87 -1.04 -4.55
CA HIS A 280 1.65 -0.10 -5.35
C HIS A 280 1.61 -0.43 -6.85
N ILE A 281 1.72 -1.70 -7.22
CA ILE A 281 1.51 -2.14 -8.61
C ILE A 281 0.11 -1.74 -9.11
N MET A 282 -0.89 -1.77 -8.23
CA MET A 282 -2.25 -1.34 -8.52
C MET A 282 -2.45 0.18 -8.50
N GLY A 283 -1.40 0.97 -8.21
CA GLY A 283 -1.37 2.43 -8.31
C GLY A 283 -1.61 3.20 -7.01
N LEU A 284 -1.77 2.53 -5.86
CA LEU A 284 -1.89 3.21 -4.57
C LEU A 284 -0.53 3.72 -4.10
N PRO A 285 -0.40 4.96 -3.65
CA PRO A 285 0.81 5.48 -3.03
C PRO A 285 0.86 5.15 -1.54
N ASP A 286 2.03 5.37 -0.92
CA ASP A 286 2.18 5.34 0.53
C ASP A 286 1.34 6.43 1.21
N MET A 287 0.73 6.08 2.34
CA MET A 287 -0.03 6.99 3.18
C MET A 287 0.75 7.43 4.43
N TYR A 288 1.90 6.82 4.72
CA TYR A 288 2.86 7.33 5.70
C TYR A 288 3.74 8.44 5.13
N THR A 289 4.54 9.09 5.98
CA THR A 289 5.47 10.16 5.57
C THR A 289 6.71 9.58 4.92
N THR A 290 6.88 9.78 3.62
CA THR A 290 8.00 9.24 2.85
C THR A 290 9.25 10.11 2.88
N ASP A 291 9.20 11.33 3.44
CA ASP A 291 10.31 12.27 3.59
C ASP A 291 11.05 12.15 4.94
N GLY A 292 10.69 11.14 5.75
CA GLY A 292 11.22 10.95 7.09
C GLY A 292 10.73 12.00 8.11
N SER A 293 9.73 12.81 7.78
CA SER A 293 9.04 13.63 8.78
C SER A 293 8.27 12.73 9.76
N LEU A 294 8.12 13.22 10.99
CA LEU A 294 7.47 12.46 12.07
C LEU A 294 6.20 13.20 12.48
N HIS A 295 5.09 12.87 11.82
CA HIS A 295 3.75 13.25 12.26
C HIS A 295 2.80 12.08 12.02
N LYS A 296 1.67 12.07 12.72
CA LYS A 296 0.65 11.04 12.57
C LYS A 296 0.04 11.13 11.17
N THR A 297 -0.14 9.98 10.58
CA THR A 297 -0.85 9.73 9.34
C THR A 297 -2.02 8.76 9.62
N LEU A 298 -2.36 7.87 8.73
CA LEU A 298 -3.43 6.90 8.96
C LEU A 298 -3.02 5.76 9.92
N GLY A 299 -1.71 5.48 10.02
CA GLY A 299 -1.17 4.47 10.91
C GLY A 299 -1.69 3.07 10.64
N MET A 300 -2.07 2.35 11.68
CA MET A 300 -2.56 0.97 11.57
C MET A 300 -4.01 0.86 11.06
N TRP A 301 -4.66 1.98 10.77
CA TRP A 301 -5.99 2.00 10.14
C TRP A 301 -5.95 1.70 8.65
N ASP A 302 -4.80 1.80 7.99
CA ASP A 302 -4.66 1.77 6.53
C ASP A 302 -3.53 0.85 6.09
N LEU A 303 -3.76 0.06 5.03
CA LEU A 303 -2.78 -0.87 4.50
C LEU A 303 -1.55 -0.15 3.93
N MET A 304 -1.75 0.99 3.26
CA MET A 304 -0.69 1.77 2.63
C MET A 304 0.08 2.65 3.63
N ASP A 305 -0.21 2.46 4.92
CA ASP A 305 0.51 3.00 6.06
C ASP A 305 1.01 1.84 6.95
N TYR A 306 1.01 1.93 8.25
CA TYR A 306 1.49 0.87 9.16
C TYR A 306 0.53 -0.30 9.34
N GLY A 307 -0.65 -0.27 8.74
CA GLY A 307 -1.64 -1.36 8.79
C GLY A 307 -1.15 -2.69 8.26
N LEU A 308 -0.18 -2.68 7.32
CA LEU A 308 0.47 -3.90 6.85
C LEU A 308 1.04 -4.76 8.00
N TYR A 309 1.40 -4.14 9.13
CA TYR A 309 1.97 -4.80 10.31
C TYR A 309 0.94 -5.30 11.34
N ASN A 310 -0.36 -5.16 11.07
CA ASN A 310 -1.40 -5.68 11.95
C ASN A 310 -1.25 -7.20 12.11
N ASN A 311 -1.42 -7.69 13.35
CA ASN A 311 -1.24 -9.10 13.70
C ASN A 311 0.09 -9.69 13.19
N ASP A 312 1.19 -8.97 13.41
CA ASP A 312 2.52 -9.38 12.93
C ASP A 312 2.51 -9.78 11.45
N VAL A 313 2.06 -8.87 10.58
CA VAL A 313 1.90 -8.99 9.11
C VAL A 313 0.85 -10.02 8.65
N ASN A 314 0.18 -10.73 9.55
CA ASN A 314 -0.71 -11.83 9.17
C ASN A 314 -2.13 -11.37 8.80
N THR A 315 -2.56 -10.20 9.27
CA THR A 315 -3.92 -9.71 9.06
C THR A 315 -3.90 -8.21 8.73
N PRO A 316 -3.51 -7.83 7.51
CA PRO A 316 -3.63 -6.44 7.07
C PRO A 316 -5.09 -5.98 7.12
N PRO A 317 -5.37 -4.69 7.39
CA PRO A 317 -6.73 -4.19 7.48
C PRO A 317 -7.43 -4.26 6.12
N ASN A 318 -8.74 -4.17 6.12
CA ASN A 318 -9.50 -3.91 4.90
C ASN A 318 -9.00 -2.64 4.22
N TYR A 319 -9.07 -2.60 2.90
CA TYR A 319 -8.99 -1.34 2.18
C TYR A 319 -10.04 -0.36 2.71
N SER A 320 -9.63 0.89 2.86
CA SER A 320 -10.55 2.00 3.16
C SER A 320 -11.55 2.21 2.03
N VAL A 321 -12.62 2.94 2.32
CA VAL A 321 -13.57 3.38 1.28
C VAL A 321 -12.86 4.17 0.19
N TYR A 322 -11.85 4.98 0.57
CA TYR A 322 -11.01 5.70 -0.41
C TYR A 322 -10.28 4.76 -1.36
N GLU A 323 -9.56 3.77 -0.84
CA GLU A 323 -8.78 2.84 -1.65
C GLU A 323 -9.67 2.02 -2.59
N ARG A 324 -10.81 1.50 -2.08
CA ARG A 324 -11.79 0.79 -2.91
C ARG A 324 -12.42 1.66 -3.98
N TRP A 325 -12.66 2.94 -3.66
CA TRP A 325 -13.12 3.92 -4.65
C TRP A 325 -12.06 4.22 -5.70
N PHE A 326 -10.80 4.39 -5.28
CA PHE A 326 -9.65 4.53 -6.18
C PHE A 326 -9.53 3.33 -7.15
N MET A 327 -9.66 2.10 -6.65
CA MET A 327 -9.65 0.88 -7.45
C MET A 327 -10.89 0.72 -8.35
N GLY A 328 -11.89 1.57 -8.20
CA GLY A 328 -13.16 1.46 -8.93
C GLY A 328 -14.01 0.27 -8.51
N TRP A 329 -13.75 -0.33 -7.34
CA TRP A 329 -14.53 -1.45 -6.81
C TRP A 329 -15.81 -1.00 -6.14
N MET A 330 -15.87 0.24 -5.67
CA MET A 330 -17.08 0.84 -5.13
C MET A 330 -17.21 2.31 -5.50
N GLN A 331 -18.44 2.84 -5.37
CA GLN A 331 -18.75 4.26 -5.43
C GLN A 331 -19.44 4.64 -4.11
N PRO A 332 -18.81 5.42 -3.22
CA PRO A 332 -19.47 5.86 -1.99
C PRO A 332 -20.61 6.83 -2.30
N GLN A 333 -21.61 6.88 -1.41
CA GLN A 333 -22.77 7.73 -1.59
C GLN A 333 -22.50 9.17 -1.13
N LEU A 334 -22.78 10.16 -1.99
CA LEU A 334 -22.77 11.56 -1.58
C LEU A 334 -23.92 11.84 -0.61
N LEU A 335 -23.61 12.47 0.51
CA LEU A 335 -24.60 12.98 1.46
C LEU A 335 -24.72 14.51 1.25
N SER A 336 -25.78 14.97 0.60
CA SER A 336 -26.00 16.38 0.23
C SER A 336 -27.18 17.05 0.93
N SER A 337 -27.97 16.34 1.70
CA SER A 337 -29.17 16.85 2.37
C SER A 337 -29.30 16.30 3.78
N ALA A 338 -30.07 17.00 4.62
CA ALA A 338 -30.36 16.58 5.98
C ALA A 338 -30.99 15.17 6.01
N ALA A 339 -30.42 14.27 6.83
CA ALA A 339 -30.84 12.87 6.93
C ALA A 339 -30.53 12.26 8.29
N LYS A 340 -31.25 11.19 8.64
CA LYS A 340 -30.86 10.24 9.67
C LYS A 340 -30.15 9.08 9.00
N VAL A 341 -28.85 9.03 9.12
CA VAL A 341 -28.03 8.07 8.40
C VAL A 341 -27.84 6.80 9.23
N THR A 342 -27.99 5.65 8.59
CA THR A 342 -27.61 4.34 9.13
C THR A 342 -26.51 3.77 8.24
N LEU A 343 -25.31 3.61 8.80
CA LEU A 343 -24.11 3.18 8.10
C LEU A 343 -23.66 1.82 8.63
N PRO A 344 -23.90 0.72 7.91
CA PRO A 344 -23.36 -0.59 8.26
C PRO A 344 -21.85 -0.63 8.06
N VAL A 345 -21.21 -1.71 8.51
CA VAL A 345 -19.75 -1.88 8.39
C VAL A 345 -19.28 -1.77 6.93
N SER A 346 -18.11 -1.17 6.72
CA SER A 346 -17.59 -0.82 5.37
C SER A 346 -17.37 -2.04 4.46
N ASN A 347 -17.10 -3.23 5.02
CA ASN A 347 -17.00 -4.47 4.26
C ASN A 347 -18.33 -4.94 3.61
N SER A 348 -19.47 -4.32 3.96
CA SER A 348 -20.78 -4.53 3.31
C SER A 348 -21.03 -3.63 2.09
N LYS A 349 -19.99 -3.09 1.46
CA LYS A 349 -20.05 -2.10 0.37
C LYS A 349 -20.67 -0.75 0.76
N ALA A 350 -20.82 -0.48 2.03
CA ALA A 350 -21.35 0.77 2.53
C ALA A 350 -20.21 1.76 2.77
N GLY A 351 -20.38 2.97 2.25
CA GLY A 351 -19.49 4.10 2.46
C GLY A 351 -20.15 5.36 1.94
N CYS A 352 -19.87 6.49 2.55
CA CYS A 352 -20.42 7.76 2.11
C CYS A 352 -19.39 8.88 2.24
N TYR A 353 -19.71 10.01 1.62
CA TYR A 353 -18.87 11.21 1.71
C TYR A 353 -19.72 12.47 1.71
N ILE A 354 -19.12 13.56 2.20
CA ILE A 354 -19.63 14.92 2.14
C ILE A 354 -18.61 15.82 1.46
N THR A 355 -19.09 16.89 0.81
CA THR A 355 -18.25 17.94 0.23
C THR A 355 -18.72 19.30 0.75
N ASP A 356 -17.85 20.28 0.82
CA ASP A 356 -18.20 21.65 1.26
C ASP A 356 -19.30 22.28 0.39
N SER A 357 -19.38 21.91 -0.88
CA SER A 357 -20.36 22.42 -1.84
C SER A 357 -21.67 21.64 -1.87
N GLY A 358 -21.71 20.42 -1.34
CA GLY A 358 -22.82 19.48 -1.54
C GLY A 358 -22.87 18.87 -2.95
N GLU A 359 -21.93 19.20 -3.82
CA GLU A 359 -21.85 18.65 -5.18
C GLU A 359 -21.00 17.39 -5.23
N PRO A 360 -21.28 16.46 -6.16
CA PRO A 360 -20.54 15.22 -6.26
C PRO A 360 -19.08 15.43 -6.70
N VAL A 361 -18.22 14.52 -6.28
CA VAL A 361 -16.89 14.34 -6.84
C VAL A 361 -17.03 13.48 -8.10
N ASP A 362 -16.88 14.08 -9.27
CA ASP A 362 -17.06 13.38 -10.55
C ASP A 362 -16.04 12.28 -10.80
N ASN A 363 -14.82 12.48 -10.29
CA ASN A 363 -13.73 11.52 -10.37
C ASN A 363 -12.83 11.70 -9.14
N ILE A 364 -12.57 10.60 -8.41
CA ILE A 364 -11.73 10.60 -7.22
C ILE A 364 -10.31 11.10 -7.51
N LEU A 365 -9.79 10.89 -8.72
CA LEU A 365 -8.50 11.39 -9.17
C LEU A 365 -8.52 12.90 -9.50
N ARG A 366 -9.65 13.57 -9.28
CA ARG A 366 -9.85 15.01 -9.46
C ARG A 366 -10.62 15.62 -8.29
N ALA A 367 -10.58 14.99 -7.11
CA ALA A 367 -11.26 15.49 -5.92
C ALA A 367 -10.72 16.88 -5.52
N TYR A 368 -11.32 17.89 -6.12
CA TYR A 368 -11.17 19.29 -5.78
C TYR A 368 -12.54 19.97 -5.93
N PRO A 369 -13.14 20.50 -4.89
CA PRO A 369 -12.64 20.70 -3.51
C PRO A 369 -12.47 19.41 -2.70
N PRO A 370 -11.83 19.48 -1.52
CA PRO A 370 -11.70 18.34 -0.60
C PRO A 370 -13.06 17.72 -0.27
N CYS A 371 -13.07 16.40 -0.08
CA CYS A 371 -14.23 15.69 0.46
C CYS A 371 -13.86 14.98 1.76
N TYR A 372 -14.88 14.65 2.55
CA TYR A 372 -14.74 13.88 3.79
C TYR A 372 -15.45 12.56 3.60
N ILE A 373 -14.69 11.50 3.68
CA ILE A 373 -15.18 10.12 3.57
C ILE A 373 -15.55 9.64 4.96
N LEU A 374 -16.73 9.04 5.08
CA LEU A 374 -17.25 8.48 6.32
C LEU A 374 -17.41 6.97 6.12
N GLU A 375 -16.72 6.20 6.93
CA GLU A 375 -16.77 4.74 6.88
C GLU A 375 -16.89 4.12 8.27
N ASN A 376 -17.64 3.03 8.37
CA ASN A 376 -17.80 2.30 9.61
C ASN A 376 -16.81 1.13 9.64
N ARG A 377 -15.78 1.23 10.47
CA ARG A 377 -14.76 0.19 10.68
C ARG A 377 -15.09 -0.58 11.97
N GLN A 378 -15.09 -1.89 11.87
CA GLN A 378 -15.40 -2.77 13.02
C GLN A 378 -14.30 -3.83 13.14
N GLN A 379 -13.87 -4.13 14.36
CA GLN A 379 -12.80 -5.11 14.64
C GLN A 379 -13.27 -6.56 14.34
N THR A 380 -13.58 -6.82 13.07
CA THR A 380 -14.04 -8.13 12.55
C THR A 380 -13.36 -8.46 11.23
N GLY A 381 -13.16 -9.74 10.94
CA GLY A 381 -12.52 -10.20 9.71
C GLY A 381 -11.11 -9.60 9.56
N TRP A 382 -10.82 -8.99 8.43
CA TRP A 382 -9.53 -8.34 8.17
C TRP A 382 -9.26 -7.13 9.09
N ASP A 383 -10.31 -6.49 9.61
CA ASP A 383 -10.22 -5.36 10.53
C ASP A 383 -10.07 -5.75 12.02
N THR A 384 -9.96 -7.05 12.35
CA THR A 384 -9.90 -7.54 13.75
C THR A 384 -8.84 -6.85 14.59
N TYR A 385 -7.73 -6.45 13.98
CA TYR A 385 -6.56 -5.88 14.68
C TYR A 385 -6.40 -4.37 14.48
N LEU A 386 -7.46 -3.67 14.06
CA LEU A 386 -7.48 -2.21 14.04
C LEU A 386 -7.27 -1.62 15.44
N PRO A 387 -6.75 -0.38 15.54
CA PRO A 387 -6.53 0.31 16.82
C PRO A 387 -7.81 0.52 17.65
N GLY A 388 -8.97 0.51 16.99
CA GLY A 388 -10.29 0.70 17.57
C GLY A 388 -11.38 0.34 16.58
N HIS A 389 -12.62 0.74 16.85
CA HIS A 389 -13.78 0.53 15.98
C HIS A 389 -14.71 1.75 15.99
N GLY A 390 -15.59 1.85 15.00
CA GLY A 390 -16.56 2.93 14.90
C GLY A 390 -16.54 3.66 13.56
N LEU A 391 -17.08 4.87 13.55
CA LEU A 391 -17.05 5.76 12.39
C LEU A 391 -15.64 6.40 12.28
N ILE A 392 -14.98 6.14 11.18
CA ILE A 392 -13.76 6.84 10.78
C ILE A 392 -14.12 7.92 9.77
N ILE A 393 -13.57 9.11 9.95
CA ILE A 393 -13.70 10.22 9.02
C ILE A 393 -12.34 10.56 8.46
N THR A 394 -12.21 10.50 7.14
CA THR A 394 -10.98 10.81 6.42
C THR A 394 -11.21 11.97 5.48
N ARG A 395 -10.38 13.03 5.59
CA ARG A 395 -10.38 14.12 4.63
C ARG A 395 -9.50 13.74 3.44
N LEU A 396 -10.06 13.80 2.25
CA LEU A 396 -9.34 13.56 1.00
C LEU A 396 -9.18 14.87 0.22
N GLU A 397 -7.93 15.23 -0.10
CA GLU A 397 -7.57 16.31 -1.00
C GLU A 397 -6.57 15.79 -2.05
N PHE A 398 -7.11 15.26 -3.14
CA PHE A 398 -6.28 14.67 -4.18
C PHE A 398 -5.45 15.73 -4.90
N LYS A 399 -4.13 15.48 -4.98
CA LYS A 399 -3.16 16.29 -5.74
C LYS A 399 -2.33 15.37 -6.61
N TYR A 400 -2.58 15.36 -7.90
CA TYR A 400 -1.94 14.46 -8.86
C TYR A 400 -0.42 14.34 -8.66
N ASN A 401 0.28 15.45 -8.47
CA ASN A 401 1.73 15.43 -8.28
C ASN A 401 2.16 14.71 -7.00
N ASN A 402 1.39 14.85 -5.90
CA ASN A 402 1.73 14.19 -4.64
C ASN A 402 1.54 12.68 -4.75
N TRP A 403 0.45 12.24 -5.40
CA TRP A 403 0.22 10.81 -5.67
C TRP A 403 1.31 10.24 -6.55
N ARG A 404 1.60 10.93 -7.65
CA ARG A 404 2.62 10.51 -8.59
C ARG A 404 4.04 10.47 -8.01
N SER A 405 4.38 11.36 -7.08
CA SER A 405 5.71 11.41 -6.44
C SER A 405 5.77 10.68 -5.09
N ASN A 406 4.73 9.95 -4.73
CA ASN A 406 4.65 9.23 -3.46
C ASN A 406 4.89 10.13 -2.23
N THR A 407 4.30 11.33 -2.22
CA THR A 407 4.47 12.36 -1.17
C THR A 407 3.14 12.84 -0.61
N VAL A 408 2.13 11.94 -0.59
CA VAL A 408 0.73 12.25 -0.27
C VAL A 408 0.60 12.96 1.07
N ASN A 409 1.24 12.42 2.09
CA ASN A 409 1.12 12.87 3.48
C ASN A 409 2.41 13.48 4.07
N ASN A 410 3.37 13.91 3.25
CA ASN A 410 4.63 14.50 3.74
C ASN A 410 4.45 15.85 4.47
N SER A 411 3.33 16.53 4.29
CA SER A 411 3.07 17.82 4.94
C SER A 411 1.99 17.68 6.01
N ALA A 412 2.35 17.74 7.28
CA ALA A 412 1.44 17.65 8.43
C ALA A 412 0.25 18.64 8.38
N SER A 413 0.40 19.80 7.73
CA SER A 413 -0.66 20.79 7.61
C SER A 413 -1.47 20.69 6.31
N LYS A 414 -1.10 19.77 5.40
CA LYS A 414 -1.70 19.63 4.06
C LYS A 414 -1.63 18.18 3.59
N MET A 415 -1.96 17.23 4.45
CA MET A 415 -2.05 15.83 4.08
C MET A 415 -3.08 15.65 2.95
N GLY A 416 -2.76 14.77 2.00
CA GLY A 416 -3.66 14.42 0.90
C GLY A 416 -4.77 13.48 1.34
N VAL A 417 -4.46 12.58 2.29
CA VAL A 417 -5.41 11.68 2.98
C VAL A 417 -5.17 11.84 4.47
N ASP A 418 -6.10 12.45 5.18
CA ASP A 418 -5.94 12.91 6.55
C ASP A 418 -7.00 12.27 7.46
N LEU A 419 -6.58 11.49 8.43
CA LEU A 419 -7.47 10.94 9.45
C LEU A 419 -7.88 12.07 10.40
N ILE A 420 -9.18 12.30 10.53
CA ILE A 420 -9.73 13.28 11.46
C ILE A 420 -10.00 12.57 12.79
N GLU A 421 -9.05 12.68 13.72
CA GLU A 421 -9.18 12.06 15.03
C GLU A 421 -10.42 12.58 15.77
N ALA A 422 -11.29 11.66 16.21
CA ALA A 422 -12.55 12.03 16.86
C ALA A 422 -12.33 12.79 18.18
N ASP A 423 -11.31 12.44 18.95
CA ASP A 423 -10.97 13.14 20.19
C ASP A 423 -10.17 14.45 19.99
N GLY A 424 -9.83 14.79 18.73
CA GLY A 424 -9.06 15.99 18.39
C GLY A 424 -7.61 15.99 18.88
N LEU A 425 -7.10 14.83 19.29
CA LEU A 425 -5.77 14.69 19.88
C LEU A 425 -4.83 13.99 18.91
N ALA A 426 -4.28 14.73 17.97
CA ALA A 426 -3.14 14.24 17.20
C ALA A 426 -1.94 14.07 18.14
N PRO A 427 -1.24 12.92 18.14
CA PRO A 427 -0.04 12.71 18.96
C PRO A 427 1.03 13.74 18.61
N SER A 428 1.80 14.15 19.61
CA SER A 428 2.92 15.06 19.39
C SER A 428 3.99 14.41 18.52
N ARG A 429 4.77 15.25 17.84
CA ARG A 429 5.88 14.84 16.97
C ARG A 429 6.92 13.94 17.68
N ASP A 430 7.03 14.04 18.99
CA ASP A 430 7.97 13.26 19.81
C ASP A 430 7.38 11.91 20.25
N ASP A 431 6.14 11.61 19.85
CA ASP A 431 5.36 10.48 20.29
C ASP A 431 5.34 9.37 19.25
N THR A 432 6.52 8.83 18.94
CA THR A 432 6.73 7.85 17.87
C THR A 432 6.58 6.40 18.31
N ASN A 433 6.15 6.16 19.54
CA ASN A 433 5.93 4.81 20.04
C ASN A 433 4.45 4.39 19.94
N ARG A 434 4.20 3.09 19.81
CA ARG A 434 2.84 2.52 19.69
C ARG A 434 1.93 2.85 20.88
N LYS A 435 2.50 3.18 22.06
CA LYS A 435 1.73 3.39 23.29
C LYS A 435 0.95 4.70 23.31
N ASN A 436 1.36 5.67 22.51
CA ASN A 436 0.85 7.04 22.59
C ASN A 436 -0.06 7.41 21.41
N GLY A 437 -0.51 6.43 20.64
CA GLY A 437 -1.51 6.63 19.59
C GLY A 437 -0.96 7.16 18.25
N PHE A 438 0.37 7.22 18.08
CA PHE A 438 0.98 7.61 16.79
C PHE A 438 0.52 6.70 15.64
N PHE A 439 0.40 5.41 15.89
CA PHE A 439 -0.07 4.42 14.92
C PHE A 439 -1.58 4.19 14.96
N GLY A 440 -2.32 4.94 15.74
CA GLY A 440 -3.75 4.82 15.93
C GLY A 440 -4.14 4.41 17.35
N LYS A 441 -5.34 4.81 17.75
CA LYS A 441 -5.94 4.54 19.07
C LYS A 441 -7.46 4.51 18.97
N PRO A 442 -8.18 3.92 19.93
CA PRO A 442 -9.66 3.87 19.89
C PRO A 442 -10.31 5.25 19.77
N GLY A 443 -9.75 6.28 20.44
CA GLY A 443 -10.26 7.65 20.37
C GLY A 443 -10.13 8.35 19.02
N ASP A 444 -9.53 7.73 18.01
CA ASP A 444 -9.54 8.22 16.63
C ASP A 444 -10.93 8.04 15.99
N ALA A 445 -11.70 7.06 16.46
CA ALA A 445 -13.03 6.71 15.94
C ALA A 445 -14.18 7.35 16.76
N TYR A 446 -15.29 7.62 16.07
CA TYR A 446 -16.56 8.01 16.70
C TYR A 446 -17.39 6.74 17.00
N PRO A 447 -18.16 6.66 18.09
CA PRO A 447 -18.39 7.70 19.10
C PRO A 447 -17.36 7.72 20.23
N GLU A 448 -16.32 6.87 20.23
CA GLU A 448 -15.36 6.75 21.35
C GLU A 448 -14.66 8.10 21.63
N GLY A 449 -14.11 8.76 20.61
CA GLY A 449 -13.43 10.05 20.76
C GLY A 449 -14.39 11.23 20.92
N ALA A 450 -15.49 11.23 20.17
CA ALA A 450 -16.52 12.28 20.20
C ALA A 450 -17.83 11.76 19.57
N THR A 451 -18.94 12.43 19.85
CA THR A 451 -20.26 12.09 19.28
C THR A 451 -20.72 13.04 18.19
N SER A 452 -19.85 13.93 17.73
CA SER A 452 -20.16 14.88 16.66
C SER A 452 -18.91 15.30 15.87
N PHE A 453 -19.12 15.56 14.57
CA PHE A 453 -18.14 16.17 13.68
C PHE A 453 -18.78 17.39 12.99
N THR A 454 -18.25 18.57 13.25
CA THR A 454 -18.81 19.85 12.81
C THR A 454 -17.79 20.79 12.14
N GLN A 455 -16.67 20.22 11.68
CA GLN A 455 -15.55 21.01 11.13
C GLN A 455 -15.78 21.45 9.68
N VAL A 456 -16.77 20.87 8.99
CA VAL A 456 -17.08 21.16 7.58
C VAL A 456 -18.14 22.24 7.51
N SER A 457 -17.88 23.30 6.72
CA SER A 457 -18.84 24.37 6.51
C SER A 457 -20.09 23.83 5.80
N GLY A 458 -21.26 24.10 6.37
CA GLY A 458 -22.54 23.66 5.80
C GLY A 458 -22.93 22.20 6.12
N PHE A 459 -22.06 21.43 6.77
CA PHE A 459 -22.35 20.06 7.16
C PHE A 459 -22.06 19.81 8.63
N GLN A 460 -23.03 19.23 9.33
CA GLN A 460 -22.91 18.82 10.72
C GLN A 460 -23.30 17.35 10.83
N VAL A 461 -22.39 16.54 11.33
CA VAL A 461 -22.64 15.15 11.70
C VAL A 461 -22.73 15.09 13.21
N THR A 462 -23.93 14.81 13.75
CA THR A 462 -24.21 14.86 15.18
C THR A 462 -24.89 13.58 15.65
N ASP A 463 -24.98 13.40 16.96
CA ASP A 463 -25.62 12.25 17.59
C ASP A 463 -25.09 10.91 17.06
N ILE A 464 -23.75 10.87 16.86
CA ILE A 464 -23.08 9.66 16.38
C ILE A 464 -23.18 8.60 17.48
N THR A 465 -23.76 7.47 17.12
CA THR A 465 -23.94 6.31 18.01
C THR A 465 -23.53 5.02 17.30
N GLU A 466 -23.09 4.06 18.09
CA GLU A 466 -22.81 2.70 17.62
C GLU A 466 -23.69 1.70 18.39
N GLN A 467 -24.33 0.80 17.68
CA GLN A 467 -25.09 -0.29 18.25
C GLN A 467 -24.94 -1.55 17.37
N GLU A 468 -24.45 -2.62 17.96
CA GLU A 468 -24.25 -3.91 17.26
C GLU A 468 -23.42 -3.78 15.97
N GLY A 469 -22.37 -2.94 16.01
CA GLY A 469 -21.49 -2.68 14.87
C GLY A 469 -22.10 -1.79 13.77
N VAL A 470 -23.27 -1.21 14.00
CA VAL A 470 -23.92 -0.28 13.07
C VAL A 470 -23.80 1.13 13.60
N ILE A 471 -23.28 2.03 12.78
CA ILE A 471 -23.18 3.47 13.10
C ILE A 471 -24.46 4.18 12.67
N ARG A 472 -24.95 5.08 13.52
CA ARG A 472 -26.06 5.99 13.21
C ARG A 472 -25.66 7.41 13.57
N PHE A 473 -26.09 8.36 12.75
CA PHE A 473 -25.88 9.78 13.00
C PHE A 473 -26.93 10.67 12.32
N LEU A 474 -27.00 11.91 12.77
CA LEU A 474 -27.80 12.95 12.11
C LEU A 474 -26.91 13.82 11.22
N LEU A 475 -27.27 13.93 9.97
CA LEU A 475 -26.70 14.92 9.06
C LEU A 475 -27.57 16.17 9.06
N ASN A 476 -26.98 17.33 9.38
CA ASN A 476 -27.67 18.64 9.43
C ASN A 476 -28.96 18.63 10.24
N GLY A 477 -28.90 18.04 11.45
CA GLY A 477 -30.03 17.97 12.38
C GLY A 477 -31.08 16.88 12.05
N GLY A 478 -30.78 16.04 11.05
CA GLY A 478 -31.67 14.95 10.64
C GLY A 478 -32.75 15.36 9.65
N GLY A 479 -33.36 14.37 9.04
CA GLY A 479 -34.39 14.49 8.00
C GLY A 479 -35.10 13.15 7.87
N GLY A 480 -35.32 12.69 6.64
CA GLY A 480 -35.78 11.34 6.35
C GLY A 480 -34.71 10.29 6.72
N ASP A 481 -35.15 9.07 6.97
CA ASP A 481 -34.25 7.95 7.20
C ASP A 481 -33.47 7.62 5.91
N LEU A 482 -32.16 7.46 6.02
CA LEU A 482 -31.24 7.12 4.93
C LEU A 482 -30.39 5.91 5.34
N PRO A 483 -30.85 4.69 5.09
CA PRO A 483 -30.03 3.50 5.24
C PRO A 483 -29.02 3.43 4.08
N LEU A 484 -27.74 3.30 4.41
CA LEU A 484 -26.65 3.15 3.43
C LEU A 484 -26.34 1.67 3.15
N ALA A 485 -27.32 0.79 3.30
CA ALA A 485 -27.21 -0.57 2.80
C ALA A 485 -27.29 -0.51 1.27
N ILE A 486 -26.26 -0.97 0.58
CA ILE A 486 -26.45 -1.35 -0.81
C ILE A 486 -27.34 -2.61 -0.76
N GLU A 487 -28.65 -2.45 -0.99
CA GLU A 487 -29.42 -3.55 -1.53
C GLU A 487 -28.63 -4.03 -2.75
N ALA A 488 -28.40 -5.34 -2.87
CA ALA A 488 -27.89 -5.91 -4.10
C ALA A 488 -28.87 -5.49 -5.20
N THR A 489 -28.64 -4.35 -5.82
CA THR A 489 -29.31 -3.98 -7.05
C THR A 489 -28.90 -5.06 -8.02
N ASN A 490 -29.84 -5.86 -8.44
CA ASN A 490 -29.68 -6.76 -9.57
C ASN A 490 -28.96 -5.95 -10.64
N GLU A 491 -27.84 -6.45 -11.15
CA GLU A 491 -26.98 -5.78 -12.13
C GLU A 491 -27.75 -5.30 -13.39
N ASP A 492 -29.01 -5.61 -13.50
CA ASP A 492 -29.88 -5.33 -14.66
C ASP A 492 -30.53 -3.93 -14.68
N GLU A 493 -30.53 -3.15 -13.60
CA GLU A 493 -31.22 -1.84 -13.62
C GLU A 493 -30.34 -0.63 -13.83
N ALA A 494 -29.01 -0.70 -13.68
CA ALA A 494 -28.14 0.48 -13.83
C ALA A 494 -27.62 0.69 -15.25
N GLY A 495 -27.76 -0.26 -16.17
CA GLY A 495 -27.33 -0.14 -17.56
C GLY A 495 -25.83 0.10 -17.76
N VAL A 496 -25.03 -0.09 -16.71
CA VAL A 496 -23.57 0.11 -16.75
C VAL A 496 -22.89 -1.25 -16.70
N GLN A 497 -22.20 -1.60 -17.78
CA GLN A 497 -21.39 -2.83 -17.88
C GLN A 497 -19.92 -2.46 -18.04
N LYS A 498 -19.03 -3.14 -17.32
CA LYS A 498 -17.59 -3.11 -17.59
C LYS A 498 -17.25 -4.28 -18.51
N ARG A 499 -16.54 -4.01 -19.60
CA ARG A 499 -16.12 -5.02 -20.57
C ARG A 499 -14.69 -4.77 -21.01
N MET A 500 -13.94 -5.85 -21.21
CA MET A 500 -12.61 -5.78 -21.83
C MET A 500 -12.77 -5.83 -23.34
N GLU A 501 -12.30 -4.81 -24.05
CA GLU A 501 -12.18 -4.80 -25.51
C GLU A 501 -10.76 -4.33 -25.89
N ASN A 502 -10.04 -5.13 -26.66
CA ASN A 502 -8.68 -4.84 -27.14
C ASN A 502 -7.68 -4.46 -26.03
N GLY A 503 -7.74 -5.14 -24.86
CA GLY A 503 -6.83 -4.88 -23.77
C GLY A 503 -7.14 -3.63 -22.92
N GLN A 504 -8.28 -2.97 -23.14
CA GLN A 504 -8.73 -1.82 -22.38
C GLN A 504 -10.06 -2.10 -21.69
N ILE A 505 -10.22 -1.62 -20.46
CA ILE A 505 -11.51 -1.65 -19.78
C ILE A 505 -12.42 -0.58 -20.38
N ILE A 506 -13.54 -1.01 -20.93
CA ILE A 506 -14.58 -0.16 -21.49
C ILE A 506 -15.77 -0.16 -20.53
N ILE A 507 -16.25 1.01 -20.20
CA ILE A 507 -17.51 1.20 -19.48
C ILE A 507 -18.62 1.36 -20.52
N LEU A 508 -19.58 0.45 -20.52
CA LEU A 508 -20.79 0.54 -21.33
C LEU A 508 -21.89 1.17 -20.46
N ARG A 509 -22.43 2.31 -20.89
CA ARG A 509 -23.55 2.97 -20.24
C ARG A 509 -24.50 3.49 -21.32
N GLU A 510 -25.77 3.11 -21.21
CA GLU A 510 -26.81 3.56 -22.15
C GLU A 510 -26.45 3.32 -23.64
N GLY A 511 -25.77 2.18 -23.91
CA GLY A 511 -25.35 1.81 -25.26
C GLY A 511 -24.12 2.56 -25.79
N LYS A 512 -23.49 3.40 -24.98
CA LYS A 512 -22.25 4.11 -25.29
C LYS A 512 -21.05 3.50 -24.58
N LYS A 513 -19.87 3.61 -25.20
CA LYS A 513 -18.59 3.15 -24.68
C LYS A 513 -17.81 4.32 -24.08
N TYR A 514 -17.23 4.12 -22.91
CA TYR A 514 -16.38 5.11 -22.24
C TYR A 514 -15.09 4.45 -21.79
N THR A 515 -14.00 5.19 -21.81
CA THR A 515 -12.76 4.80 -21.13
C THR A 515 -12.95 4.83 -19.62
N LEU A 516 -12.05 4.21 -18.84
CA LEU A 516 -12.01 4.34 -17.38
C LEU A 516 -11.97 5.80 -16.88
N THR A 517 -11.44 6.70 -17.72
CA THR A 517 -11.37 8.14 -17.44
C THR A 517 -12.64 8.90 -17.82
N GLY A 518 -13.70 8.19 -18.26
CA GLY A 518 -15.00 8.79 -18.63
C GLY A 518 -15.02 9.47 -20.01
N LEU A 519 -14.01 9.27 -20.86
CA LEU A 519 -14.04 9.74 -22.25
C LEU A 519 -14.93 8.82 -23.09
N GLU A 520 -15.93 9.39 -23.78
CA GLU A 520 -16.77 8.65 -24.73
C GLU A 520 -15.91 8.15 -25.91
N MET A 521 -16.00 6.86 -26.19
CA MET A 521 -15.30 6.22 -27.29
C MET A 521 -16.26 6.11 -28.48
N PHE A 522 -15.80 6.51 -29.64
CA PHE A 522 -16.54 6.39 -30.91
C PHE A 522 -15.95 5.23 -31.70
N ASP A 523 -16.76 4.29 -32.15
CA ASP A 523 -16.34 3.27 -33.12
C ASP A 523 -16.07 3.97 -34.46
N PHE A 524 -14.81 4.00 -34.91
CA PHE A 524 -14.40 4.47 -36.23
C PHE A 524 -14.36 3.32 -37.21
#